data_b6c6474da5ed391a7497215625d4d9f1
#
_entry.id   b6c6474da5ed391a7497215625d4d9f1
#
_cell.length_a   1.000
_cell.length_b   1.000
_cell.length_c   1.000
_cell.angle_alpha   90.00
_cell.angle_beta   90.00
_cell.angle_gamma   90.00
#
_symmetry.space_group_name_H-M   'P 1'
#
loop_
_entity.id
_entity.type
_entity.pdbx_description
1 polymer ?
#
loop_
_entity_poly.entity_id
_entity_poly.type
_entity_poly.pdbx_seq_one_letter_code
_entity_poly.pdbx_strand_id
1 'polypeptide(L)'
;MLTESQQRYWTSCSPDEIQHAKNTIGSIVELIRQTHPQFHAEFTRLVSSIIVAKPNSQQFRFDGASSYHLWGLMMLAWDANKTTLEWIETLAHESSHIFLFGLIREQKLMHDYKLDQTFSSPLRTDKRPLEGIFHATFVSARMYHAVAHYKNHHAGLFDDNEIEQLLTDNSTSFNVGRSTLLENAELTSFGKQLLDDCTQIVNA
;
A
#
# COMPACT_ATOMS: atom_id res chain seq x y z
N MET A 1 -18.37 -7.11 14.60
CA MET A 1 -17.45 -7.90 15.46
C MET A 1 -16.56 -8.72 14.56
N LEU A 2 -15.25 -8.72 14.81
CA LEU A 2 -14.31 -9.59 14.10
C LEU A 2 -14.60 -11.05 14.51
N THR A 3 -14.49 -11.99 13.57
CA THR A 3 -14.64 -13.41 13.87
C THR A 3 -13.50 -13.89 14.78
N GLU A 4 -13.68 -14.99 15.53
CA GLU A 4 -12.61 -15.56 16.39
C GLU A 4 -11.33 -15.88 15.62
N SER A 5 -11.42 -16.25 14.34
CA SER A 5 -10.26 -16.45 13.47
C SER A 5 -9.52 -15.14 13.17
N GLN A 6 -10.22 -14.02 13.08
CA GLN A 6 -9.63 -12.69 12.85
C GLN A 6 -9.02 -12.12 14.14
N GLN A 7 -9.58 -12.42 15.30
CA GLN A 7 -9.02 -12.03 16.60
C GLN A 7 -7.67 -12.69 16.91
N ARG A 8 -7.30 -13.77 16.20
CA ARG A 8 -5.99 -14.41 16.36
C ARG A 8 -4.84 -13.56 15.84
N TYR A 9 -5.10 -12.62 14.94
CA TYR A 9 -4.05 -11.85 14.26
C TYR A 9 -3.86 -10.44 14.81
N TRP A 10 -4.87 -9.91 15.52
CA TRP A 10 -4.92 -8.52 15.94
C TRP A 10 -5.23 -8.38 17.41
N THR A 11 -4.59 -7.44 18.06
CA THR A 11 -4.96 -6.99 19.39
C THR A 11 -5.22 -5.49 19.41
N SER A 12 -6.06 -5.05 20.33
CA SER A 12 -6.35 -3.62 20.47
C SER A 12 -5.13 -2.87 21.00
N CYS A 13 -4.95 -1.65 20.54
CA CYS A 13 -4.05 -0.70 21.16
C CYS A 13 -4.64 -0.20 22.50
N SER A 14 -3.78 0.17 23.43
CA SER A 14 -4.19 0.86 24.67
C SER A 14 -4.70 2.28 24.32
N PRO A 15 -5.44 2.93 25.23
CA PRO A 15 -5.88 4.32 25.05
C PRO A 15 -4.72 5.29 24.73
N ASP A 16 -3.59 5.12 25.41
CA ASP A 16 -2.41 5.97 25.20
C ASP A 16 -1.78 5.74 23.81
N GLU A 17 -1.71 4.48 23.38
CA GLU A 17 -1.24 4.13 22.04
C GLU A 17 -2.18 4.67 20.94
N ILE A 18 -3.50 4.61 21.16
CA ILE A 18 -4.48 5.18 20.22
C ILE A 18 -4.29 6.70 20.13
N GLN A 19 -4.10 7.37 21.26
CA GLN A 19 -3.89 8.82 21.27
C GLN A 19 -2.57 9.19 20.60
N HIS A 20 -1.50 8.42 20.84
CA HIS A 20 -0.21 8.62 20.20
C HIS A 20 -0.32 8.41 18.68
N ALA A 21 -0.91 7.30 18.24
CA ALA A 21 -1.15 7.01 16.82
C ALA A 21 -1.96 8.12 16.14
N LYS A 22 -3.03 8.60 16.79
CA LYS A 22 -3.84 9.71 16.28
C LYS A 22 -3.01 10.98 16.08
N ASN A 23 -2.17 11.34 17.03
CA ASN A 23 -1.31 12.51 16.92
C ASN A 23 -0.27 12.34 15.81
N THR A 24 0.41 11.20 15.77
CA THR A 24 1.44 10.89 14.77
C THR A 24 0.86 10.88 13.36
N ILE A 25 -0.20 10.10 13.12
CA ILE A 25 -0.84 10.01 11.80
C ILE A 25 -1.42 11.37 11.39
N GLY A 26 -2.04 12.10 12.33
CA GLY A 26 -2.54 13.45 12.09
C GLY A 26 -1.45 14.43 11.64
N SER A 27 -0.29 14.40 12.30
CA SER A 27 0.87 15.23 11.93
C SER A 27 1.44 14.86 10.55
N ILE A 28 1.44 13.55 10.22
CA ILE A 28 1.91 13.07 8.92
C ILE A 28 0.95 13.48 7.80
N VAL A 29 -0.37 13.34 8.01
CA VAL A 29 -1.37 13.80 7.04
C VAL A 29 -1.28 15.31 6.81
N GLU A 30 -1.00 16.09 7.87
CA GLU A 30 -0.77 17.53 7.75
C GLU A 30 0.53 17.84 6.99
N LEU A 31 1.61 17.08 7.24
CA LEU A 31 2.85 17.19 6.47
C LEU A 31 2.59 16.89 4.98
N ILE A 32 1.89 15.80 4.66
CA ILE A 32 1.50 15.46 3.30
C ILE A 32 0.68 16.59 2.67
N ARG A 33 -0.23 17.21 3.41
CA ARG A 33 -1.03 18.35 2.94
C ARG A 33 -0.16 19.51 2.49
N GLN A 34 0.92 19.78 3.23
CA GLN A 34 1.84 20.90 2.95
C GLN A 34 2.84 20.58 1.83
N THR A 35 3.31 19.34 1.76
CA THR A 35 4.41 18.93 0.89
C THR A 35 3.97 18.21 -0.37
N HIS A 36 2.85 17.47 -0.31
CA HIS A 36 2.32 16.69 -1.44
C HIS A 36 0.78 16.86 -1.57
N PRO A 37 0.28 18.06 -1.91
CA PRO A 37 -1.15 18.38 -1.88
C PRO A 37 -2.00 17.49 -2.79
N GLN A 38 -1.46 16.96 -3.89
CA GLN A 38 -2.17 16.04 -4.76
C GLN A 38 -2.44 14.70 -4.07
N PHE A 39 -1.42 14.12 -3.43
CA PHE A 39 -1.58 12.90 -2.65
C PHE A 39 -2.54 13.11 -1.47
N HIS A 40 -2.44 14.24 -0.77
CA HIS A 40 -3.38 14.60 0.29
C HIS A 40 -4.83 14.64 -0.20
N ALA A 41 -5.08 15.28 -1.35
CA ALA A 41 -6.42 15.41 -1.92
C ALA A 41 -6.99 14.04 -2.33
N GLU A 42 -6.17 13.15 -2.88
CA GLU A 42 -6.54 11.76 -3.20
C GLU A 42 -6.83 10.99 -1.90
N PHE A 43 -5.90 11.00 -0.96
CA PHE A 43 -6.01 10.29 0.31
C PHE A 43 -7.30 10.63 1.06
N THR A 44 -7.60 11.91 1.21
CA THR A 44 -8.80 12.38 1.94
C THR A 44 -10.12 12.07 1.23
N ARG A 45 -10.10 11.81 -0.08
CA ARG A 45 -11.27 11.34 -0.83
C ARG A 45 -11.49 9.83 -0.70
N LEU A 46 -10.41 9.07 -0.55
CA LEU A 46 -10.43 7.62 -0.50
C LEU A 46 -10.62 7.09 0.92
N VAL A 47 -10.00 7.74 1.91
CA VAL A 47 -9.96 7.28 3.30
C VAL A 47 -10.87 8.12 4.17
N SER A 48 -11.94 7.50 4.67
CA SER A 48 -12.90 8.14 5.58
C SER A 48 -12.62 7.82 7.06
N SER A 49 -11.98 6.70 7.33
CA SER A 49 -11.70 6.23 8.69
C SER A 49 -10.43 5.42 8.77
N ILE A 50 -9.66 5.62 9.85
CA ILE A 50 -8.47 4.85 10.15
C ILE A 50 -8.68 4.15 11.49
N ILE A 51 -8.45 2.84 11.52
CA ILE A 51 -8.40 2.03 12.74
C ILE A 51 -6.95 1.63 12.96
N VAL A 52 -6.46 1.78 14.18
CA VAL A 52 -5.14 1.29 14.58
C VAL A 52 -5.27 0.04 15.45
N ALA A 53 -4.43 -0.94 15.18
CA ALA A 53 -4.36 -2.20 15.91
C ALA A 53 -2.90 -2.66 16.01
N LYS A 54 -2.62 -3.68 16.83
CA LYS A 54 -1.29 -4.29 16.91
C LYS A 54 -1.34 -5.73 16.40
N PRO A 55 -0.25 -6.24 15.78
CA PRO A 55 -0.15 -7.66 15.50
C PRO A 55 -0.14 -8.45 16.81
N ASN A 56 -0.90 -9.55 16.85
CA ASN A 56 -1.02 -10.38 18.05
C ASN A 56 0.18 -11.33 18.27
N SER A 57 1.04 -11.47 17.28
CA SER A 57 2.26 -12.28 17.39
C SER A 57 3.36 -11.74 16.47
N GLN A 58 4.63 -12.03 16.81
CA GLN A 58 5.77 -11.71 15.94
C GLN A 58 5.78 -12.49 14.62
N GLN A 59 5.00 -13.55 14.52
CA GLN A 59 4.89 -14.37 13.30
C GLN A 59 3.97 -13.73 12.25
N PHE A 60 3.14 -12.79 12.66
CA PHE A 60 2.20 -12.11 11.77
C PHE A 60 2.53 -10.62 11.74
N ARG A 61 3.39 -10.22 10.81
CA ARG A 61 3.61 -8.82 10.51
C ARG A 61 2.62 -8.40 9.43
N PHE A 62 1.89 -7.34 9.68
CA PHE A 62 1.17 -6.59 8.68
C PHE A 62 1.42 -5.11 8.97
N ASP A 63 1.51 -4.32 7.94
CA ASP A 63 1.66 -2.86 8.05
C ASP A 63 0.30 -2.18 8.03
N GLY A 64 -0.62 -2.73 7.28
CA GLY A 64 -1.98 -2.28 7.19
C GLY A 64 -2.88 -3.30 6.52
N ALA A 65 -4.16 -2.96 6.40
CA ALA A 65 -5.14 -3.71 5.65
C ALA A 65 -6.26 -2.79 5.16
N SER A 66 -6.64 -2.99 3.92
CA SER A 66 -7.80 -2.38 3.28
C SER A 66 -8.70 -3.48 2.72
N SER A 67 -10.00 -3.26 2.68
CA SER A 67 -10.96 -4.26 2.22
C SER A 67 -11.93 -3.66 1.21
N TYR A 68 -12.17 -4.39 0.13
CA TYR A 68 -13.20 -4.07 -0.86
C TYR A 68 -14.61 -3.91 -0.23
N HIS A 69 -14.91 -4.68 0.82
CA HIS A 69 -16.20 -4.65 1.50
C HIS A 69 -16.34 -3.53 2.52
N LEU A 70 -15.25 -2.90 2.93
CA LEU A 70 -15.21 -1.82 3.92
C LEU A 70 -14.65 -0.55 3.29
N TRP A 71 -15.41 -0.02 2.35
CA TRP A 71 -15.00 1.11 1.53
C TRP A 71 -14.62 2.34 2.36
N GLY A 72 -13.41 2.84 2.11
CA GLY A 72 -12.88 4.00 2.83
C GLY A 72 -12.35 3.71 4.23
N LEU A 73 -12.42 2.45 4.71
CA LEU A 73 -11.80 2.04 5.96
C LEU A 73 -10.38 1.55 5.71
N MET A 74 -9.43 2.12 6.40
CA MET A 74 -8.02 1.71 6.44
C MET A 74 -7.71 1.20 7.86
N MET A 75 -7.08 0.03 7.96
CA MET A 75 -6.54 -0.47 9.22
C MET A 75 -5.02 -0.38 9.16
N LEU A 76 -4.39 0.14 10.23
CA LEU A 76 -2.94 0.29 10.32
C LEU A 76 -2.39 -0.46 11.53
N ALA A 77 -1.27 -1.15 11.34
CA ALA A 77 -0.50 -1.69 12.45
C ALA A 77 0.25 -0.55 13.13
N TRP A 78 -0.06 -0.31 14.40
CA TRP A 78 0.66 0.70 15.17
C TRP A 78 2.08 0.22 15.49
N ASP A 79 3.05 0.97 15.01
CA ASP A 79 4.45 0.85 15.37
C ASP A 79 5.02 2.24 15.67
N ALA A 80 5.40 2.45 16.94
CA ALA A 80 5.99 3.71 17.39
C ALA A 80 7.41 3.96 16.87
N ASN A 81 8.06 2.94 16.29
CA ASN A 81 9.42 3.04 15.75
C ASN A 81 9.46 3.37 14.25
N LYS A 82 8.32 3.33 13.56
CA LYS A 82 8.27 3.75 12.16
C LYS A 82 8.66 5.21 12.01
N THR A 83 9.51 5.48 11.05
CA THR A 83 9.87 6.84 10.65
C THR A 83 8.67 7.56 10.00
N THR A 84 8.79 8.86 9.83
CA THR A 84 7.76 9.64 9.13
C THR A 84 7.63 9.21 7.66
N LEU A 85 8.74 8.89 7.00
CA LEU A 85 8.72 8.47 5.59
C LEU A 85 8.12 7.07 5.42
N GLU A 86 8.42 6.12 6.32
CA GLU A 86 7.78 4.80 6.36
C GLU A 86 6.27 4.90 6.60
N TRP A 87 5.82 5.86 7.42
CA TRP A 87 4.39 6.11 7.58
C TRP A 87 3.74 6.68 6.33
N ILE A 88 4.40 7.61 5.63
CA ILE A 88 3.93 8.14 4.33
C ILE A 88 3.79 7.00 3.32
N GLU A 89 4.78 6.12 3.24
CA GLU A 89 4.75 4.94 2.39
C GLU A 89 3.60 4.00 2.77
N THR A 90 3.40 3.72 4.06
CA THR A 90 2.28 2.89 4.54
C THR A 90 0.92 3.48 4.17
N LEU A 91 0.75 4.80 4.32
CA LEU A 91 -0.48 5.48 3.91
C LEU A 91 -0.69 5.41 2.39
N ALA A 92 0.39 5.54 1.61
CA ALA A 92 0.34 5.38 0.15
C ALA A 92 -0.02 3.94 -0.25
N HIS A 93 0.54 2.94 0.42
CA HIS A 93 0.22 1.52 0.22
C HIS A 93 -1.27 1.26 0.39
N GLU A 94 -1.80 1.56 1.56
CA GLU A 94 -3.18 1.21 1.91
C GLU A 94 -4.23 2.03 1.14
N SER A 95 -3.96 3.32 0.92
CA SER A 95 -4.86 4.14 0.08
C SER A 95 -4.86 3.67 -1.37
N SER A 96 -3.73 3.13 -1.86
CA SER A 96 -3.65 2.59 -3.22
C SER A 96 -4.45 1.32 -3.41
N HIS A 97 -4.60 0.47 -2.38
CA HIS A 97 -5.55 -0.64 -2.43
C HIS A 97 -6.99 -0.14 -2.60
N ILE A 98 -7.40 0.87 -1.81
CA ILE A 98 -8.73 1.46 -1.91
C ILE A 98 -8.94 2.09 -3.30
N PHE A 99 -7.92 2.79 -3.81
CA PHE A 99 -7.96 3.36 -5.15
C PHE A 99 -8.14 2.28 -6.23
N LEU A 100 -7.34 1.21 -6.17
CA LEU A 100 -7.44 0.11 -7.13
C LEU A 100 -8.80 -0.58 -7.06
N PHE A 101 -9.37 -0.78 -5.88
CA PHE A 101 -10.74 -1.29 -5.73
C PHE A 101 -11.77 -0.43 -6.47
N GLY A 102 -11.58 0.91 -6.47
CA GLY A 102 -12.42 1.82 -7.25
C GLY A 102 -12.29 1.62 -8.75
N LEU A 103 -11.06 1.48 -9.24
CA LEU A 103 -10.77 1.30 -10.65
C LEU A 103 -11.33 -0.02 -11.20
N ILE A 104 -11.21 -1.12 -10.43
CA ILE A 104 -11.61 -2.45 -10.87
C ILE A 104 -13.09 -2.77 -10.65
N ARG A 105 -13.86 -1.83 -10.09
CA ARG A 105 -15.29 -2.03 -9.82
C ARG A 105 -16.09 -2.41 -11.07
N GLU A 106 -15.75 -1.79 -12.20
CA GLU A 106 -16.48 -1.95 -13.46
C GLU A 106 -15.59 -2.51 -14.59
N GLN A 107 -14.29 -2.68 -14.34
CA GLN A 107 -13.33 -3.13 -15.33
C GLN A 107 -12.45 -4.25 -14.77
N LYS A 108 -12.33 -5.34 -15.51
CA LYS A 108 -11.43 -6.44 -15.16
C LYS A 108 -9.98 -6.08 -15.53
N LEU A 109 -9.03 -6.44 -14.67
CA LEU A 109 -7.59 -6.30 -14.94
C LEU A 109 -7.08 -7.36 -15.92
N MET A 110 -7.65 -8.56 -15.84
CA MET A 110 -7.23 -9.70 -16.66
C MET A 110 -8.45 -10.53 -17.04
N HIS A 111 -8.27 -11.31 -18.11
CA HIS A 111 -9.23 -12.32 -18.51
C HIS A 111 -9.27 -13.46 -17.48
N ASP A 112 -9.91 -14.56 -17.80
CA ASP A 112 -10.10 -15.66 -16.86
C ASP A 112 -8.74 -16.21 -16.37
N TYR A 113 -8.56 -16.31 -15.06
CA TYR A 113 -7.40 -16.88 -14.41
C TYR A 113 -7.84 -17.87 -13.31
N LYS A 114 -6.97 -18.82 -13.01
CA LYS A 114 -7.26 -19.84 -11.99
C LYS A 114 -6.87 -19.32 -10.62
N LEU A 115 -7.82 -19.27 -9.70
CA LEU A 115 -7.60 -18.81 -8.31
C LEU A 115 -6.70 -19.74 -7.50
N ASP A 116 -6.62 -21.02 -7.87
CA ASP A 116 -5.75 -22.02 -7.25
C ASP A 116 -4.30 -21.97 -7.77
N GLN A 117 -4.07 -21.31 -8.91
CA GLN A 117 -2.73 -21.05 -9.40
C GLN A 117 -2.14 -19.84 -8.68
N THR A 118 -1.08 -20.08 -7.92
CA THR A 118 -0.45 -19.06 -7.07
C THR A 118 1.03 -18.86 -7.41
N PHE A 119 1.50 -17.61 -7.24
CA PHE A 119 2.83 -17.13 -7.56
C PHE A 119 3.48 -16.48 -6.34
N SER A 120 4.80 -16.37 -6.33
CA SER A 120 5.52 -15.63 -5.29
C SER A 120 5.10 -14.16 -5.31
N SER A 121 4.68 -13.64 -4.16
CA SER A 121 4.28 -12.25 -4.04
C SER A 121 5.51 -11.36 -3.85
N PRO A 122 5.60 -10.19 -4.51
CA PRO A 122 6.70 -9.26 -4.30
C PRO A 122 6.71 -8.59 -2.91
N LEU A 123 5.55 -8.54 -2.24
CA LEU A 123 5.38 -7.86 -0.94
C LEU A 123 5.05 -8.81 0.22
N ARG A 124 4.87 -10.11 -0.06
CA ARG A 124 4.45 -11.08 0.97
C ARG A 124 5.24 -12.38 0.85
N THR A 125 5.39 -13.06 1.96
CA THR A 125 6.06 -14.37 2.01
C THR A 125 5.18 -15.52 1.51
N ASP A 126 3.85 -15.34 1.52
CA ASP A 126 2.88 -16.31 1.02
C ASP A 126 2.63 -16.12 -0.49
N LYS A 127 2.37 -17.24 -1.17
CA LYS A 127 2.01 -17.21 -2.59
C LYS A 127 0.61 -16.64 -2.79
N ARG A 128 0.41 -15.93 -3.90
CA ARG A 128 -0.84 -15.26 -4.23
C ARG A 128 -1.32 -15.58 -5.65
N PRO A 129 -2.65 -15.58 -5.90
CA PRO A 129 -3.17 -15.61 -7.25
C PRO A 129 -2.77 -14.33 -8.01
N LEU A 130 -2.89 -14.36 -9.35
CA LEU A 130 -2.48 -13.25 -10.22
C LEU A 130 -3.12 -11.91 -9.84
N GLU A 131 -4.37 -11.91 -9.36
CA GLU A 131 -5.02 -10.69 -8.86
C GLU A 131 -4.25 -10.08 -7.68
N GLY A 132 -3.83 -10.92 -6.73
CA GLY A 132 -2.99 -10.48 -5.61
C GLY A 132 -1.60 -9.99 -6.04
N ILE A 133 -1.03 -10.58 -7.11
CA ILE A 133 0.22 -10.08 -7.71
C ILE A 133 -0.02 -8.72 -8.37
N PHE A 134 -1.14 -8.51 -9.08
CA PHE A 134 -1.45 -7.22 -9.67
C PHE A 134 -1.61 -6.13 -8.60
N HIS A 135 -2.34 -6.43 -7.52
CA HIS A 135 -2.46 -5.52 -6.37
C HIS A 135 -1.08 -5.13 -5.81
N ALA A 136 -0.22 -6.13 -5.53
CA ALA A 136 1.12 -5.86 -5.02
C ALA A 136 1.96 -5.02 -5.98
N THR A 137 1.90 -5.28 -7.28
CA THR A 137 2.61 -4.52 -8.31
C THR A 137 2.12 -3.08 -8.37
N PHE A 138 0.81 -2.87 -8.37
CA PHE A 138 0.20 -1.55 -8.39
C PHE A 138 0.59 -0.71 -7.17
N VAL A 139 0.46 -1.27 -5.97
CA VAL A 139 0.79 -0.53 -4.74
C VAL A 139 2.28 -0.22 -4.64
N SER A 140 3.16 -1.12 -5.14
CA SER A 140 4.61 -0.84 -5.17
C SER A 140 4.94 0.37 -6.04
N ALA A 141 4.33 0.51 -7.22
CA ALA A 141 4.50 1.70 -8.06
C ALA A 141 3.99 2.97 -7.36
N ARG A 142 2.89 2.88 -6.63
CA ARG A 142 2.30 4.00 -5.90
C ARG A 142 3.13 4.42 -4.68
N MET A 143 3.70 3.44 -3.96
CA MET A 143 4.66 3.70 -2.87
C MET A 143 5.92 4.38 -3.42
N TYR A 144 6.47 3.83 -4.53
CA TYR A 144 7.59 4.47 -5.23
C TYR A 144 7.29 5.92 -5.57
N HIS A 145 6.14 6.20 -6.19
CA HIS A 145 5.74 7.57 -6.55
C HIS A 145 5.69 8.51 -5.35
N ALA A 146 5.10 8.06 -4.24
CA ALA A 146 4.98 8.86 -3.04
C ALA A 146 6.36 9.21 -2.44
N VAL A 147 7.30 8.25 -2.40
CA VAL A 147 8.65 8.46 -1.89
C VAL A 147 9.49 9.32 -2.85
N ALA A 148 9.43 9.05 -4.17
CA ALA A 148 10.15 9.79 -5.21
C ALA A 148 9.76 11.28 -5.23
N HIS A 149 8.52 11.60 -4.88
CA HIS A 149 8.09 12.99 -4.74
C HIS A 149 8.96 13.75 -3.74
N TYR A 150 9.29 13.16 -2.59
CA TYR A 150 10.12 13.80 -1.57
C TYR A 150 11.57 13.94 -2.02
N LYS A 151 12.12 12.94 -2.71
CA LYS A 151 13.43 13.03 -3.34
C LYS A 151 13.53 14.21 -4.31
N ASN A 152 12.51 14.36 -5.15
CA ASN A 152 12.53 15.31 -6.27
C ASN A 152 12.16 16.75 -5.88
N HIS A 153 11.34 16.93 -4.84
CA HIS A 153 10.75 18.24 -4.51
C HIS A 153 11.07 18.73 -3.11
N HIS A 154 11.56 17.86 -2.21
CA HIS A 154 11.81 18.19 -0.81
C HIS A 154 13.15 17.65 -0.32
N ALA A 155 14.21 17.83 -1.11
CA ALA A 155 15.56 17.39 -0.77
C ALA A 155 15.97 17.91 0.63
N GLY A 156 16.50 17.02 1.46
CA GLY A 156 16.92 17.30 2.83
C GLY A 156 15.79 17.30 3.87
N LEU A 157 14.56 17.01 3.51
CA LEU A 157 13.46 16.82 4.48
C LEU A 157 13.56 15.48 5.22
N PHE A 158 14.05 14.46 4.53
CA PHE A 158 14.30 13.12 5.05
C PHE A 158 15.73 12.68 4.77
N ASP A 159 16.18 11.61 5.40
CA ASP A 159 17.49 11.01 5.15
C ASP A 159 17.55 10.43 3.72
N ASP A 160 18.59 10.82 2.97
CA ASP A 160 18.74 10.39 1.57
C ASP A 160 18.91 8.87 1.44
N ASN A 161 19.58 8.22 2.42
CA ASN A 161 19.75 6.76 2.39
C ASN A 161 18.40 6.04 2.63
N GLU A 162 17.57 6.59 3.51
CA GLU A 162 16.22 6.06 3.74
C GLU A 162 15.38 6.17 2.46
N ILE A 163 15.40 7.31 1.79
CA ILE A 163 14.72 7.53 0.51
C ILE A 163 15.19 6.51 -0.53
N GLU A 164 16.50 6.38 -0.74
CA GLU A 164 17.07 5.47 -1.75
C GLU A 164 16.75 4.01 -1.44
N GLN A 165 16.77 3.61 -0.17
CA GLN A 165 16.39 2.26 0.24
C GLN A 165 14.92 1.96 -0.11
N LEU A 166 13.99 2.84 0.27
CA LEU A 166 12.57 2.66 -0.03
C LEU A 166 12.29 2.67 -1.55
N LEU A 167 12.94 3.55 -2.31
CA LEU A 167 12.82 3.56 -3.77
C LEU A 167 13.32 2.25 -4.40
N THR A 168 14.46 1.74 -3.91
CA THR A 168 15.04 0.47 -4.39
C THR A 168 14.10 -0.70 -4.08
N ASP A 169 13.58 -0.79 -2.86
CA ASP A 169 12.69 -1.87 -2.44
C ASP A 169 11.38 -1.85 -3.22
N ASN A 170 10.79 -0.68 -3.40
CA ASN A 170 9.54 -0.51 -4.15
C ASN A 170 9.71 -0.80 -5.64
N SER A 171 10.79 -0.33 -6.27
CA SER A 171 11.06 -0.61 -7.67
C SER A 171 11.37 -2.08 -7.92
N THR A 172 12.10 -2.73 -7.01
CA THR A 172 12.38 -4.17 -7.06
C THR A 172 11.07 -4.97 -6.96
N SER A 173 10.23 -4.65 -5.98
CA SER A 173 8.92 -5.29 -5.79
C SER A 173 8.01 -5.10 -7.01
N PHE A 174 7.98 -3.88 -7.57
CA PHE A 174 7.25 -3.59 -8.79
C PHE A 174 7.73 -4.46 -9.97
N ASN A 175 9.04 -4.53 -10.21
CA ASN A 175 9.61 -5.26 -11.34
C ASN A 175 9.37 -6.77 -11.23
N VAL A 176 9.49 -7.35 -10.04
CA VAL A 176 9.17 -8.77 -9.78
C VAL A 176 7.71 -9.06 -10.09
N GLY A 177 6.79 -8.23 -9.57
CA GLY A 177 5.37 -8.41 -9.83
C GLY A 177 5.00 -8.19 -11.30
N ARG A 178 5.56 -7.17 -11.94
CA ARG A 178 5.37 -6.89 -13.37
C ARG A 178 5.82 -8.06 -14.25
N SER A 179 7.00 -8.62 -14.01
CA SER A 179 7.49 -9.78 -14.76
C SER A 179 6.55 -10.98 -14.62
N THR A 180 6.12 -11.27 -13.36
CA THR A 180 5.15 -12.35 -13.11
C THR A 180 3.85 -12.16 -13.88
N LEU A 181 3.31 -10.93 -13.93
CA LEU A 181 2.09 -10.62 -14.66
C LEU A 181 2.25 -10.76 -16.17
N LEU A 182 3.34 -10.26 -16.73
CA LEU A 182 3.61 -10.35 -18.19
C LEU A 182 3.81 -11.78 -18.67
N GLU A 183 4.37 -12.64 -17.83
CA GLU A 183 4.63 -14.05 -18.16
C GLU A 183 3.39 -14.95 -18.00
N ASN A 184 2.47 -14.61 -17.09
CA ASN A 184 1.45 -15.55 -16.64
C ASN A 184 0.01 -15.02 -16.74
N ALA A 185 -0.21 -13.73 -16.99
CA ALA A 185 -1.54 -13.15 -17.03
C ALA A 185 -1.96 -12.76 -18.45
N GLU A 186 -3.19 -13.09 -18.83
CA GLU A 186 -3.83 -12.51 -20.00
C GLU A 186 -4.52 -11.20 -19.60
N LEU A 187 -3.76 -10.10 -19.64
CA LEU A 187 -4.26 -8.78 -19.25
C LEU A 187 -5.28 -8.25 -20.26
N THR A 188 -6.35 -7.62 -19.74
CA THR A 188 -7.28 -6.82 -20.56
C THR A 188 -6.59 -5.56 -21.09
N SER A 189 -7.22 -4.82 -22.00
CA SER A 189 -6.70 -3.52 -22.45
C SER A 189 -6.53 -2.56 -21.27
N PHE A 190 -7.48 -2.55 -20.32
CA PHE A 190 -7.41 -1.75 -19.10
C PHE A 190 -6.27 -2.19 -18.19
N GLY A 191 -6.12 -3.51 -17.95
CA GLY A 191 -5.02 -4.03 -17.14
C GLY A 191 -3.64 -3.72 -17.73
N LYS A 192 -3.49 -3.81 -19.07
CA LYS A 192 -2.26 -3.41 -19.76
C LYS A 192 -1.97 -1.92 -19.59
N GLN A 193 -2.95 -1.06 -19.85
CA GLN A 193 -2.79 0.38 -19.69
C GLN A 193 -2.36 0.74 -18.27
N LEU A 194 -3.04 0.18 -17.25
CA LEU A 194 -2.71 0.46 -15.86
C LEU A 194 -1.30 -0.01 -15.48
N LEU A 195 -0.85 -1.16 -16.00
CA LEU A 195 0.50 -1.67 -15.78
C LEU A 195 1.56 -0.81 -16.50
N ASP A 196 1.23 -0.30 -17.69
CA ASP A 196 2.10 0.60 -18.44
C ASP A 196 2.23 1.97 -17.75
N ASP A 197 1.12 2.53 -17.23
CA ASP A 197 1.13 3.76 -16.44
C ASP A 197 2.01 3.60 -15.17
N CYS A 198 1.88 2.48 -14.46
CA CYS A 198 2.76 2.15 -13.33
C CYS A 198 4.23 2.02 -13.75
N THR A 199 4.50 1.46 -14.93
CA THR A 199 5.86 1.32 -15.47
C THR A 199 6.47 2.70 -15.75
N GLN A 200 5.70 3.64 -16.28
CA GLN A 200 6.17 5.01 -16.48
C GLN A 200 6.51 5.71 -15.16
N ILE A 201 5.70 5.51 -14.13
CA ILE A 201 5.96 6.08 -12.79
C ILE A 201 7.30 5.59 -12.22
N VAL A 202 7.58 4.28 -12.32
CA VAL A 202 8.81 3.71 -11.71
C VAL A 202 10.06 4.02 -12.51
N ASN A 203 9.93 4.32 -13.80
CA ASN A 203 11.05 4.66 -14.68
C ASN A 203 11.28 6.18 -14.85
N ALA A 204 10.45 7.02 -14.24
CA ALA A 204 10.58 8.48 -14.29
C ALA A 204 11.59 9.00 -13.26
#